data_30c767978ce3f8ee018dae772fc67a4c
#
_entry.id   30c767978ce3f8ee018dae772fc67a4c
#
_cell.length_a   1.000
_cell.length_b   1.000
_cell.length_c   1.000
_cell.angle_alpha   90.00
_cell.angle_beta   90.00
_cell.angle_gamma   90.00
#
_symmetry.space_group_name_H-M   'P 1'
#
loop_
_entity.id
_entity.type
_entity.pdbx_description
1 polymer ?
#
loop_
_entity_poly.entity_id
_entity_poly.type
_entity_poly.pdbx_seq_one_letter_code
_entity_poly.pdbx_strand_id
1 'polypeptide(L)'
;MTPVLNRQTNTGKKKKTIWISLISFVILCFVLCTAISLYVGISLTKLDKNPAVKNPGDYGMHYSNQVFLSKDGITHLKGWMIEPTEQSKATIIMSHGYGNNREAQGAGFLPLSKEFVKAGYRVVMFDFRDSGDSEGNQTTIGVKEQLDLLGVIQKMKETTKEPIVLYGISMGAATSLLAASQEEDVKAVVADSPFSDLTSYLKENLSVWSHLPNFPFTPLTIAILPVIADANPAEASPIKAVEHIYPRPILFIHSTGDTKIPYTESEKMAKTHPDAFHFWKTDKAEHVQNYHVYKKEYVKRVLSFIEQSL
;
A
#
# COMPACT_ATOMS: atom_id res chain seq x y z
N MET A 1 33.44 -58.70 56.23
CA MET A 1 33.36 -58.41 54.80
C MET A 1 32.08 -57.58 54.60
N THR A 2 32.25 -56.28 54.47
CA THR A 2 31.14 -55.32 54.24
C THR A 2 30.94 -55.14 52.72
N PRO A 3 29.71 -55.30 52.17
CA PRO A 3 29.52 -55.09 50.72
C PRO A 3 29.61 -53.60 50.39
N VAL A 4 30.51 -53.26 49.45
CA VAL A 4 30.65 -51.94 48.84
C VAL A 4 29.43 -51.76 47.90
N LEU A 5 28.45 -50.95 48.34
CA LEU A 5 27.34 -50.53 47.52
C LEU A 5 27.84 -49.63 46.38
N ASN A 6 27.85 -50.18 45.19
CA ASN A 6 28.22 -49.52 43.95
C ASN A 6 27.16 -48.43 43.60
N ARG A 7 27.42 -47.20 44.03
CA ARG A 7 26.61 -46.01 43.71
C ARG A 7 26.92 -45.55 42.30
N GLN A 8 26.69 -46.39 41.28
CA GLN A 8 26.77 -45.97 39.88
C GLN A 8 25.59 -45.06 39.51
N THR A 9 25.83 -43.82 39.61
CA THR A 9 25.62 -42.72 38.71
C THR A 9 24.25 -42.64 38.03
N ASN A 10 23.29 -42.03 38.75
CA ASN A 10 22.01 -41.52 38.20
C ASN A 10 22.20 -40.15 37.51
N THR A 11 23.43 -39.64 37.37
CA THR A 11 23.79 -38.31 36.84
C THR A 11 23.58 -38.22 35.32
N GLY A 12 23.85 -39.32 34.59
CA GLY A 12 23.66 -39.38 33.13
C GLY A 12 22.20 -39.31 32.71
N LYS A 13 21.33 -40.02 33.42
CA LYS A 13 19.88 -40.00 33.14
C LYS A 13 19.27 -38.61 33.45
N LYS A 14 19.66 -37.96 34.55
CA LYS A 14 19.21 -36.62 34.92
C LYS A 14 19.65 -35.59 33.88
N LYS A 15 20.89 -35.61 33.41
CA LYS A 15 21.38 -34.71 32.37
C LYS A 15 20.59 -34.90 31.06
N LYS A 16 20.35 -36.14 30.62
CA LYS A 16 19.55 -36.45 29.42
C LYS A 16 18.12 -35.92 29.55
N THR A 17 17.48 -36.06 30.69
CA THR A 17 16.13 -35.55 30.94
C THR A 17 16.11 -34.02 30.89
N ILE A 18 17.09 -33.33 31.49
CA ILE A 18 17.21 -31.88 31.45
C ILE A 18 17.37 -31.38 29.99
N TRP A 19 18.23 -32.02 29.20
CA TRP A 19 18.41 -31.66 27.79
C TRP A 19 17.13 -31.89 26.96
N ILE A 20 16.41 -33.00 27.17
CA ILE A 20 15.13 -33.27 26.50
C ILE A 20 14.12 -32.18 26.88
N SER A 21 13.99 -31.84 28.17
CA SER A 21 13.06 -30.80 28.63
C SER A 21 13.42 -29.42 28.03
N LEU A 22 14.71 -29.08 27.96
CA LEU A 22 15.17 -27.85 27.36
C LEU A 22 14.85 -27.77 25.86
N ILE A 23 15.13 -28.84 25.11
CA ILE A 23 14.83 -28.96 23.69
C ILE A 23 13.31 -28.86 23.48
N SER A 24 12.52 -29.57 24.27
CA SER A 24 11.05 -29.51 24.18
C SER A 24 10.52 -28.12 24.48
N PHE A 25 11.09 -27.39 25.43
CA PHE A 25 10.73 -26.01 25.73
C PHE A 25 11.07 -25.08 24.57
N VAL A 26 12.26 -25.21 23.98
CA VAL A 26 12.66 -24.41 22.81
C VAL A 26 11.75 -24.66 21.61
N ILE A 27 11.40 -25.92 21.36
CA ILE A 27 10.46 -26.31 20.29
C ILE A 27 9.08 -25.67 20.56
N LEU A 28 8.59 -25.76 21.79
CA LEU A 28 7.31 -25.15 22.17
C LEU A 28 7.31 -23.64 21.94
N CYS A 29 8.37 -22.94 22.37
CA CYS A 29 8.52 -21.50 22.13
C CYS A 29 8.53 -21.18 20.63
N PHE A 30 9.26 -21.95 19.83
CA PHE A 30 9.31 -21.77 18.38
C PHE A 30 7.93 -21.96 17.73
N VAL A 31 7.19 -23.01 18.12
CA VAL A 31 5.83 -23.27 17.63
C VAL A 31 4.90 -22.11 17.99
N LEU A 32 4.96 -21.62 19.23
CA LEU A 32 4.14 -20.47 19.68
C LEU A 32 4.49 -19.20 18.90
N CYS A 33 5.77 -18.87 18.73
CA CYS A 33 6.18 -17.70 17.94
C CYS A 33 5.73 -17.82 16.48
N THR A 34 5.82 -19.01 15.89
CA THR A 34 5.35 -19.26 14.51
C THR A 34 3.83 -19.11 14.40
N ALA A 35 3.07 -19.63 15.37
CA ALA A 35 1.61 -19.48 15.39
C ALA A 35 1.18 -18.01 15.53
N ILE A 36 1.85 -17.24 16.39
CA ILE A 36 1.61 -15.78 16.52
C ILE A 36 1.95 -15.07 15.21
N SER A 37 3.10 -15.39 14.60
CA SER A 37 3.51 -14.77 13.32
C SER A 37 2.55 -15.12 12.18
N LEU A 38 2.01 -16.35 12.16
CA LEU A 38 0.97 -16.77 11.23
C LEU A 38 -0.32 -15.96 11.43
N TYR A 39 -0.75 -15.79 12.67
CA TYR A 39 -1.90 -14.97 13.01
C TYR A 39 -1.72 -13.50 12.55
N VAL A 40 -0.55 -12.91 12.82
CA VAL A 40 -0.20 -11.56 12.36
C VAL A 40 -0.23 -11.47 10.83
N GLY A 41 0.38 -12.42 10.13
CA GLY A 41 0.38 -12.45 8.67
C GLY A 41 -1.04 -12.54 8.08
N ILE A 42 -1.90 -13.37 8.67
CA ILE A 42 -3.32 -13.47 8.28
C ILE A 42 -4.05 -12.14 8.54
N SER A 43 -3.84 -11.53 9.70
CA SER A 43 -4.48 -10.27 10.08
C SER A 43 -4.06 -9.10 9.19
N LEU A 44 -2.82 -9.11 8.69
CA LEU A 44 -2.31 -8.10 7.75
C LEU A 44 -2.85 -8.29 6.33
N THR A 45 -3.24 -9.49 5.95
CA THR A 45 -3.67 -9.81 4.59
C THR A 45 -5.18 -9.98 4.44
N LYS A 46 -5.91 -10.19 5.53
CA LYS A 46 -7.37 -10.28 5.56
C LYS A 46 -7.94 -9.13 6.38
N LEU A 47 -8.49 -8.16 5.69
CA LEU A 47 -9.10 -6.99 6.30
C LEU A 47 -10.61 -7.10 6.30
N ASP A 48 -11.24 -6.45 7.28
CA ASP A 48 -12.68 -6.23 7.22
C ASP A 48 -12.99 -5.24 6.09
N LYS A 49 -13.88 -5.60 5.19
CA LYS A 49 -14.34 -4.73 4.12
C LYS A 49 -15.16 -3.60 4.71
N ASN A 50 -14.73 -2.37 4.47
CA ASN A 50 -15.44 -1.17 4.89
C ASN A 50 -16.01 -0.48 3.64
N PRO A 51 -17.30 -0.69 3.26
CA PRO A 51 -17.91 0.00 2.15
C PRO A 51 -17.89 1.52 2.34
N ALA A 52 -17.87 2.25 1.22
CA ALA A 52 -17.93 3.71 1.25
C ALA A 52 -19.27 4.16 1.87
N VAL A 53 -19.22 5.11 2.78
CA VAL A 53 -20.42 5.68 3.46
C VAL A 53 -20.98 6.84 2.65
N LYS A 54 -20.11 7.67 2.08
CA LYS A 54 -20.46 8.79 1.21
C LYS A 54 -20.04 8.51 -0.22
N ASN A 55 -20.69 9.20 -1.15
CA ASN A 55 -20.43 9.09 -2.58
C ASN A 55 -20.26 10.49 -3.19
N PRO A 56 -19.85 10.60 -4.47
CA PRO A 56 -19.66 11.91 -5.11
C PRO A 56 -20.93 12.78 -5.15
N GLY A 57 -22.13 12.19 -5.17
CA GLY A 57 -23.39 12.92 -5.12
C GLY A 57 -23.57 13.72 -3.83
N ASP A 58 -23.07 13.23 -2.69
CA ASP A 58 -23.12 13.94 -1.41
C ASP A 58 -22.26 15.23 -1.43
N TYR A 59 -21.39 15.35 -2.41
CA TYR A 59 -20.57 16.55 -2.67
C TYR A 59 -21.07 17.37 -3.86
N GLY A 60 -22.26 17.00 -4.41
CA GLY A 60 -22.87 17.69 -5.56
C GLY A 60 -22.15 17.43 -6.88
N MET A 61 -21.51 16.29 -7.03
CA MET A 61 -20.86 15.85 -8.27
C MET A 61 -21.73 14.82 -8.99
N HIS A 62 -21.83 14.92 -10.31
CA HIS A 62 -22.41 13.88 -11.14
C HIS A 62 -21.41 12.75 -11.34
N TYR A 63 -21.85 11.51 -11.12
CA TYR A 63 -20.98 10.35 -11.25
C TYR A 63 -21.77 9.13 -11.76
N SER A 64 -21.05 8.15 -12.24
CA SER A 64 -21.56 6.83 -12.59
C SER A 64 -20.81 5.74 -11.82
N ASN A 65 -21.55 4.72 -11.40
CA ASN A 65 -20.95 3.51 -10.84
C ASN A 65 -20.25 2.73 -11.94
N GLN A 66 -19.05 2.24 -11.65
CA GLN A 66 -18.22 1.49 -12.57
C GLN A 66 -17.89 0.11 -11.99
N VAL A 67 -17.69 -0.83 -12.89
CA VAL A 67 -17.10 -2.13 -12.60
C VAL A 67 -15.88 -2.29 -13.51
N PHE A 68 -14.74 -2.53 -12.91
CA PHE A 68 -13.49 -2.80 -13.62
C PHE A 68 -13.12 -4.26 -13.43
N LEU A 69 -12.41 -4.84 -14.38
CA LEU A 69 -11.81 -6.15 -14.26
C LEU A 69 -10.31 -5.95 -14.00
N SER A 70 -9.79 -6.51 -12.92
CA SER A 70 -8.36 -6.55 -12.66
C SER A 70 -7.62 -7.23 -13.81
N LYS A 71 -6.38 -6.89 -14.05
CA LYS A 71 -5.54 -7.53 -15.08
C LYS A 71 -5.29 -9.03 -14.82
N ASP A 72 -5.63 -9.53 -13.62
CA ASP A 72 -5.64 -10.97 -13.35
C ASP A 72 -6.78 -11.73 -14.08
N GLY A 73 -7.77 -11.03 -14.63
CA GLY A 73 -8.88 -11.58 -15.39
C GLY A 73 -10.01 -12.19 -14.56
N ILE A 74 -9.95 -12.10 -13.23
CA ILE A 74 -10.94 -12.73 -12.34
C ILE A 74 -11.54 -11.79 -11.29
N THR A 75 -10.82 -10.78 -10.83
CA THR A 75 -11.25 -9.90 -9.73
C THR A 75 -12.02 -8.70 -10.27
N HIS A 76 -13.30 -8.58 -9.89
CA HIS A 76 -14.12 -7.41 -10.24
C HIS A 76 -14.01 -6.33 -9.18
N LEU A 77 -13.71 -5.13 -9.62
CA LEU A 77 -13.49 -3.95 -8.78
C LEU A 77 -14.65 -2.99 -8.94
N LYS A 78 -15.10 -2.38 -7.84
CA LYS A 78 -16.15 -1.36 -7.82
C LYS A 78 -15.53 0.02 -7.75
N GLY A 79 -16.12 0.96 -8.48
CA GLY A 79 -15.63 2.33 -8.50
C GLY A 79 -16.66 3.34 -8.94
N TRP A 80 -16.21 4.58 -8.98
CA TRP A 80 -16.96 5.73 -9.48
C TRP A 80 -16.16 6.41 -10.58
N MET A 81 -16.85 6.87 -11.59
CA MET A 81 -16.34 7.78 -12.60
C MET A 81 -17.10 9.10 -12.51
N ILE A 82 -16.38 10.19 -12.32
CA ILE A 82 -16.90 11.54 -12.12
C ILE A 82 -16.46 12.38 -13.30
N GLU A 83 -17.43 12.93 -14.02
CA GLU A 83 -17.17 13.72 -15.23
C GLU A 83 -17.13 15.22 -14.92
N PRO A 84 -16.22 15.98 -15.53
CA PRO A 84 -16.34 17.44 -15.55
C PRO A 84 -17.53 17.87 -16.43
N THR A 85 -17.94 19.12 -16.30
CA THR A 85 -19.05 19.69 -17.12
C THR A 85 -18.67 19.89 -18.59
N GLU A 86 -17.40 20.05 -18.86
CA GLU A 86 -16.85 20.21 -20.21
C GLU A 86 -16.01 19.01 -20.60
N GLN A 87 -15.46 19.01 -21.81
CA GLN A 87 -14.56 17.94 -22.24
C GLN A 87 -13.37 17.83 -21.28
N SER A 88 -13.11 16.61 -20.84
CA SER A 88 -12.03 16.33 -19.88
C SER A 88 -10.65 16.59 -20.49
N LYS A 89 -9.77 17.22 -19.72
CA LYS A 89 -8.36 17.46 -20.08
C LYS A 89 -7.52 16.19 -19.93
N ALA A 90 -7.80 15.40 -18.88
CA ALA A 90 -7.14 14.14 -18.56
C ALA A 90 -7.99 13.33 -17.57
N THR A 91 -7.71 12.06 -17.46
CA THR A 91 -8.30 11.18 -16.45
C THR A 91 -7.35 11.02 -15.27
N ILE A 92 -7.79 11.39 -14.06
CA ILE A 92 -7.06 11.16 -12.81
C ILE A 92 -7.62 9.91 -12.14
N ILE A 93 -6.81 8.86 -11.99
CA ILE A 93 -7.20 7.64 -11.29
C ILE A 93 -6.67 7.73 -9.87
N MET A 94 -7.57 7.70 -8.88
CA MET A 94 -7.25 7.85 -7.46
C MET A 94 -7.23 6.49 -6.76
N SER A 95 -6.10 6.17 -6.14
CA SER A 95 -5.79 4.89 -5.48
C SER A 95 -5.66 5.06 -3.98
N HIS A 96 -6.54 4.41 -3.21
CA HIS A 96 -6.60 4.52 -1.75
C HIS A 96 -5.49 3.73 -1.02
N GLY A 97 -5.30 4.01 0.26
CA GLY A 97 -4.36 3.32 1.13
C GLY A 97 -4.87 1.96 1.65
N TYR A 98 -3.97 1.22 2.31
CA TYR A 98 -4.25 -0.03 2.98
C TYR A 98 -5.40 0.09 4.00
N GLY A 99 -6.30 -0.89 4.02
CA GLY A 99 -7.45 -0.93 4.95
C GLY A 99 -8.50 0.15 4.72
N ASN A 100 -8.52 0.76 3.53
CA ASN A 100 -9.43 1.84 3.18
C ASN A 100 -10.32 1.42 1.97
N ASN A 101 -11.07 2.36 1.42
CA ASN A 101 -11.94 2.19 0.27
C ASN A 101 -11.83 3.41 -0.66
N ARG A 102 -12.59 3.44 -1.75
CA ARG A 102 -12.61 4.53 -2.74
C ARG A 102 -13.02 5.90 -2.19
N GLU A 103 -13.74 5.97 -1.06
CA GLU A 103 -14.07 7.22 -0.40
C GLU A 103 -12.84 7.86 0.25
N ALA A 104 -11.95 7.02 0.81
CA ALA A 104 -10.75 7.40 1.56
C ALA A 104 -10.99 8.64 2.44
N GLN A 105 -12.04 8.58 3.26
CA GLN A 105 -12.55 9.71 4.05
C GLN A 105 -11.44 10.41 4.85
N GLY A 106 -10.58 9.61 5.49
CA GLY A 106 -9.45 10.10 6.29
C GLY A 106 -8.40 10.88 5.48
N ALA A 107 -8.34 10.69 4.16
CA ALA A 107 -7.41 11.39 3.28
C ALA A 107 -8.09 12.45 2.39
N GLY A 108 -9.41 12.61 2.51
CA GLY A 108 -10.15 13.66 1.82
C GLY A 108 -10.33 13.45 0.32
N PHE A 109 -10.47 12.21 -0.15
CA PHE A 109 -10.60 11.92 -1.58
C PHE A 109 -11.79 12.60 -2.24
N LEU A 110 -12.99 12.54 -1.65
CA LEU A 110 -14.18 13.17 -2.23
C LEU A 110 -14.05 14.71 -2.34
N PRO A 111 -13.63 15.46 -1.31
CA PRO A 111 -13.42 16.89 -1.49
C PRO A 111 -12.26 17.24 -2.43
N LEU A 112 -11.20 16.41 -2.51
CA LEU A 112 -10.11 16.61 -3.46
C LEU A 112 -10.56 16.31 -4.90
N SER A 113 -11.30 15.22 -5.12
CA SER A 113 -11.85 14.89 -6.44
C SER A 113 -12.76 16.02 -6.97
N LYS A 114 -13.50 16.68 -6.09
CA LYS A 114 -14.29 17.86 -6.47
C LYS A 114 -13.42 19.00 -7.01
N GLU A 115 -12.25 19.24 -6.43
CA GLU A 115 -11.31 20.25 -6.95
C GLU A 115 -10.72 19.84 -8.32
N PHE A 116 -10.44 18.54 -8.52
CA PHE A 116 -9.99 18.04 -9.82
C PHE A 116 -11.07 18.18 -10.90
N VAL A 117 -12.31 17.79 -10.58
CA VAL A 117 -13.44 17.91 -11.50
C VAL A 117 -13.70 19.37 -11.89
N LYS A 118 -13.66 20.30 -10.92
CA LYS A 118 -13.77 21.76 -11.20
C LYS A 118 -12.65 22.30 -12.09
N ALA A 119 -11.45 21.70 -11.99
CA ALA A 119 -10.32 22.05 -12.84
C ALA A 119 -10.40 21.44 -14.26
N GLY A 120 -11.45 20.66 -14.55
CA GLY A 120 -11.71 20.06 -15.86
C GLY A 120 -11.11 18.68 -16.07
N TYR A 121 -10.87 17.93 -14.99
CA TYR A 121 -10.38 16.55 -15.07
C TYR A 121 -11.51 15.55 -14.79
N ARG A 122 -11.54 14.45 -15.55
CA ARG A 122 -12.29 13.24 -15.15
C ARG A 122 -11.58 12.61 -13.97
N VAL A 123 -12.36 12.12 -12.99
CA VAL A 123 -11.81 11.42 -11.85
C VAL A 123 -12.39 10.02 -11.77
N VAL A 124 -11.52 9.03 -11.62
CA VAL A 124 -11.88 7.65 -11.35
C VAL A 124 -11.41 7.29 -9.95
N MET A 125 -12.33 6.80 -9.12
CA MET A 125 -12.05 6.32 -7.76
C MET A 125 -12.56 4.88 -7.67
N PHE A 126 -11.76 3.96 -7.18
CA PHE A 126 -12.12 2.55 -7.13
C PHE A 126 -11.62 1.90 -5.83
N ASP A 127 -12.25 0.80 -5.45
CA ASP A 127 -11.77 -0.06 -4.37
C ASP A 127 -10.82 -1.10 -4.93
N PHE A 128 -9.64 -1.23 -4.33
CA PHE A 128 -8.76 -2.37 -4.59
C PHE A 128 -9.44 -3.68 -4.19
N ARG A 129 -8.86 -4.81 -4.60
CA ARG A 129 -9.27 -6.14 -4.12
C ARG A 129 -9.38 -6.16 -2.60
N ASP A 130 -10.32 -6.95 -2.09
CA ASP A 130 -10.57 -7.09 -0.65
C ASP A 130 -10.84 -5.77 0.10
N SER A 131 -11.30 -4.74 -0.62
CA SER A 131 -11.61 -3.43 -0.05
C SER A 131 -12.99 -2.97 -0.49
N GLY A 132 -13.67 -2.19 0.35
CA GLY A 132 -14.97 -1.60 0.04
C GLY A 132 -15.97 -2.63 -0.50
N ASP A 133 -16.48 -2.39 -1.72
CA ASP A 133 -17.44 -3.25 -2.41
C ASP A 133 -16.79 -4.17 -3.47
N SER A 134 -15.47 -4.12 -3.63
CA SER A 134 -14.73 -4.95 -4.58
C SER A 134 -14.65 -6.40 -4.15
N GLU A 135 -14.48 -7.28 -5.13
CA GLU A 135 -14.22 -8.71 -4.88
C GLU A 135 -12.83 -8.91 -4.28
N GLY A 136 -12.50 -10.16 -3.99
CA GLY A 136 -11.29 -10.56 -3.31
C GLY A 136 -11.53 -10.89 -1.86
N ASN A 137 -10.58 -11.56 -1.26
CA ASN A 137 -10.63 -12.04 0.13
C ASN A 137 -9.31 -11.78 0.88
N GLN A 138 -8.41 -11.00 0.26
CA GLN A 138 -7.09 -10.76 0.79
C GLN A 138 -6.40 -9.61 0.05
N THR A 139 -5.74 -8.73 0.82
CA THR A 139 -4.83 -7.71 0.31
C THR A 139 -3.39 -8.20 0.34
N THR A 140 -2.57 -7.72 -0.59
CA THR A 140 -1.15 -8.07 -0.73
C THR A 140 -0.23 -6.87 -0.62
N ILE A 141 -0.77 -5.73 -0.17
CA ILE A 141 -0.07 -4.47 0.11
C ILE A 141 0.71 -3.96 -1.13
N GLY A 142 0.06 -3.99 -2.29
CA GLY A 142 0.61 -3.47 -3.55
C GLY A 142 1.05 -4.53 -4.55
N VAL A 143 1.31 -5.80 -4.14
CA VAL A 143 1.79 -6.85 -5.05
C VAL A 143 0.74 -7.22 -6.09
N LYS A 144 -0.46 -7.60 -5.69
CA LYS A 144 -1.57 -7.90 -6.61
C LYS A 144 -2.41 -6.67 -6.93
N GLU A 145 -2.44 -5.67 -6.05
CA GLU A 145 -3.17 -4.42 -6.25
C GLU A 145 -2.67 -3.63 -7.46
N GLN A 146 -1.40 -3.81 -7.88
CA GLN A 146 -0.94 -3.24 -9.14
C GLN A 146 -1.68 -3.80 -10.36
N LEU A 147 -2.12 -5.09 -10.32
CA LEU A 147 -2.94 -5.69 -11.36
C LEU A 147 -4.34 -5.07 -11.41
N ASP A 148 -4.88 -4.70 -10.24
CA ASP A 148 -6.16 -4.02 -10.15
C ASP A 148 -6.09 -2.66 -10.83
N LEU A 149 -5.08 -1.85 -10.48
CA LEU A 149 -4.89 -0.53 -11.07
C LEU A 149 -4.60 -0.62 -12.57
N LEU A 150 -3.81 -1.60 -13.01
CA LEU A 150 -3.57 -1.86 -14.44
C LEU A 150 -4.87 -2.20 -15.18
N GLY A 151 -5.79 -2.95 -14.57
CA GLY A 151 -7.11 -3.22 -15.14
C GLY A 151 -7.97 -1.96 -15.27
N VAL A 152 -7.93 -1.08 -14.26
CA VAL A 152 -8.61 0.24 -14.32
C VAL A 152 -8.03 1.12 -15.41
N ILE A 153 -6.68 1.20 -15.51
CA ILE A 153 -5.98 1.95 -16.57
C ILE A 153 -6.39 1.42 -17.95
N GLN A 154 -6.36 0.10 -18.15
CA GLN A 154 -6.75 -0.51 -19.41
C GLN A 154 -8.17 -0.12 -19.81
N LYS A 155 -9.12 -0.23 -18.87
CA LYS A 155 -10.52 0.17 -19.13
C LYS A 155 -10.65 1.64 -19.50
N MET A 156 -9.89 2.52 -18.86
CA MET A 156 -9.90 3.95 -19.21
C MET A 156 -9.30 4.20 -20.60
N LYS A 157 -8.22 3.55 -20.98
CA LYS A 157 -7.65 3.62 -22.33
C LYS A 157 -8.62 3.17 -23.42
N GLU A 158 -9.46 2.18 -23.13
CA GLU A 158 -10.48 1.68 -24.08
C GLU A 158 -11.68 2.64 -24.21
N THR A 159 -12.01 3.35 -23.14
CA THR A 159 -13.22 4.21 -23.06
C THR A 159 -12.94 5.68 -23.31
N THR A 160 -11.73 6.12 -23.07
CA THR A 160 -11.32 7.52 -23.23
C THR A 160 -10.03 7.62 -24.05
N LYS A 161 -9.76 8.77 -24.61
CA LYS A 161 -8.51 9.03 -25.34
C LYS A 161 -7.64 10.06 -24.66
N GLU A 162 -8.05 10.51 -23.48
CA GLU A 162 -7.32 11.54 -22.75
C GLU A 162 -6.09 10.94 -22.07
N PRO A 163 -5.09 11.77 -21.77
CA PRO A 163 -3.97 11.38 -20.94
C PRO A 163 -4.42 10.85 -19.57
N ILE A 164 -3.66 9.91 -19.02
CA ILE A 164 -3.94 9.33 -17.70
C ILE A 164 -2.87 9.81 -16.71
N VAL A 165 -3.33 10.27 -15.54
CA VAL A 165 -2.51 10.61 -14.39
C VAL A 165 -2.93 9.73 -13.22
N LEU A 166 -1.96 9.17 -12.52
CA LEU A 166 -2.22 8.41 -11.30
C LEU A 166 -2.03 9.31 -10.08
N TYR A 167 -2.97 9.22 -9.16
CA TYR A 167 -2.88 9.83 -7.84
C TYR A 167 -3.06 8.75 -6.79
N GLY A 168 -2.12 8.58 -5.90
CA GLY A 168 -2.21 7.57 -4.86
C GLY A 168 -1.74 8.06 -3.50
N ILE A 169 -2.26 7.42 -2.44
CA ILE A 169 -1.84 7.64 -1.06
C ILE A 169 -1.35 6.33 -0.44
N SER A 170 -0.27 6.37 0.36
CA SER A 170 0.24 5.22 1.12
C SER A 170 0.45 3.99 0.21
N MET A 171 -0.18 2.85 0.50
CA MET A 171 -0.20 1.67 -0.37
C MET A 171 -0.63 2.02 -1.81
N GLY A 172 -1.67 2.86 -1.98
CA GLY A 172 -2.13 3.28 -3.31
C GLY A 172 -1.10 4.12 -4.05
N ALA A 173 -0.27 4.90 -3.35
CA ALA A 173 0.85 5.63 -3.95
C ALA A 173 1.95 4.69 -4.43
N ALA A 174 2.34 3.71 -3.60
CA ALA A 174 3.30 2.68 -3.99
C ALA A 174 2.77 1.86 -5.18
N THR A 175 1.50 1.45 -5.14
CA THR A 175 0.82 0.73 -6.22
C THR A 175 0.77 1.54 -7.52
N SER A 176 0.55 2.87 -7.42
CA SER A 176 0.56 3.77 -8.58
C SER A 176 1.93 3.82 -9.25
N LEU A 177 3.01 3.84 -8.48
CA LEU A 177 4.38 3.75 -9.02
C LEU A 177 4.63 2.39 -9.71
N LEU A 178 4.20 1.29 -9.08
CA LEU A 178 4.34 -0.06 -9.66
C LEU A 178 3.56 -0.20 -10.97
N ALA A 179 2.32 0.32 -11.04
CA ALA A 179 1.51 0.26 -12.25
C ALA A 179 2.06 1.18 -13.35
N ALA A 180 2.47 2.42 -13.01
CA ALA A 180 3.04 3.36 -13.97
C ALA A 180 4.34 2.84 -14.61
N SER A 181 5.14 2.05 -13.90
CA SER A 181 6.35 1.43 -14.45
C SER A 181 6.07 0.40 -15.55
N GLN A 182 4.84 -0.13 -15.60
CA GLN A 182 4.39 -1.15 -16.56
C GLN A 182 3.48 -0.58 -17.65
N GLU A 183 3.07 0.71 -17.53
CA GLU A 183 2.11 1.32 -18.45
C GLU A 183 2.62 2.70 -18.90
N GLU A 184 3.11 2.75 -20.14
CA GLU A 184 3.75 3.95 -20.71
C GLU A 184 2.76 5.09 -21.02
N ASP A 185 1.47 4.78 -21.13
CA ASP A 185 0.42 5.78 -21.39
C ASP A 185 0.09 6.63 -20.15
N VAL A 186 0.54 6.24 -18.96
CA VAL A 186 0.48 7.07 -17.77
C VAL A 186 1.46 8.23 -17.91
N LYS A 187 0.96 9.47 -17.88
CA LYS A 187 1.76 10.69 -18.12
C LYS A 187 2.48 11.19 -16.90
N ALA A 188 1.89 11.04 -15.72
CA ALA A 188 2.48 11.49 -14.46
C ALA A 188 1.92 10.70 -13.28
N VAL A 189 2.64 10.75 -12.15
CA VAL A 189 2.19 10.16 -10.89
C VAL A 189 2.30 11.18 -9.76
N VAL A 190 1.23 11.32 -8.97
CA VAL A 190 1.26 11.98 -7.67
C VAL A 190 1.24 10.90 -6.60
N ALA A 191 2.31 10.82 -5.81
CA ALA A 191 2.53 9.78 -4.80
C ALA A 191 2.65 10.42 -3.40
N ASP A 192 1.57 10.36 -2.61
CA ASP A 192 1.55 10.88 -1.24
C ASP A 192 1.84 9.75 -0.25
N SER A 193 2.92 9.90 0.51
CA SER A 193 3.35 9.00 1.60
C SER A 193 3.56 7.53 1.20
N PRO A 194 4.19 7.19 0.05
CA PRO A 194 4.49 5.82 -0.32
C PRO A 194 5.62 5.23 0.52
N PHE A 195 5.63 3.90 0.67
CA PHE A 195 6.87 3.17 0.95
C PHE A 195 7.67 2.97 -0.34
N SER A 196 8.98 2.74 -0.24
CA SER A 196 9.83 2.56 -1.41
C SER A 196 10.14 1.09 -1.76
N ASP A 197 10.04 0.20 -0.78
CA ASP A 197 10.23 -1.25 -0.93
C ASP A 197 9.51 -1.94 0.22
N LEU A 198 8.55 -2.80 -0.11
CA LEU A 198 7.69 -3.43 0.90
C LEU A 198 8.46 -4.35 1.83
N THR A 199 9.45 -5.10 1.31
CA THR A 199 10.23 -6.02 2.14
C THR A 199 11.06 -5.26 3.18
N SER A 200 11.74 -4.21 2.77
CA SER A 200 12.55 -3.37 3.67
C SER A 200 11.66 -2.64 4.66
N TYR A 201 10.55 -2.07 4.18
CA TYR A 201 9.57 -1.40 5.03
C TYR A 201 9.00 -2.33 6.12
N LEU A 202 8.61 -3.56 5.77
CA LEU A 202 8.12 -4.54 6.74
C LEU A 202 9.20 -4.94 7.75
N LYS A 203 10.45 -5.13 7.32
CA LYS A 203 11.57 -5.45 8.23
C LYS A 203 11.76 -4.40 9.31
N GLU A 204 11.61 -3.13 8.96
CA GLU A 204 11.87 -2.01 9.85
C GLU A 204 10.63 -1.59 10.66
N ASN A 205 9.43 -1.75 10.09
CA ASN A 205 8.22 -1.13 10.62
C ASN A 205 7.09 -2.10 10.97
N LEU A 206 7.25 -3.42 10.79
CA LEU A 206 6.19 -4.39 11.11
C LEU A 206 5.75 -4.31 12.58
N SER A 207 6.67 -4.01 13.49
CA SER A 207 6.37 -3.81 14.92
C SER A 207 5.40 -2.65 15.19
N VAL A 208 5.40 -1.61 14.35
CA VAL A 208 4.45 -0.48 14.43
C VAL A 208 3.01 -0.94 14.17
N TRP A 209 2.84 -1.92 13.29
CA TRP A 209 1.53 -2.45 12.90
C TRP A 209 1.08 -3.63 13.77
N SER A 210 2.01 -4.52 14.12
CA SER A 210 1.71 -5.73 14.88
C SER A 210 1.72 -5.53 16.39
N HIS A 211 2.35 -4.44 16.88
CA HIS A 211 2.63 -4.19 18.30
C HIS A 211 3.46 -5.30 18.97
N LEU A 212 4.18 -6.10 18.18
CA LEU A 212 5.05 -7.17 18.66
C LEU A 212 6.54 -6.76 18.54
N PRO A 213 7.42 -7.34 19.38
CA PRO A 213 8.87 -7.17 19.22
C PRO A 213 9.33 -7.59 17.81
N ASN A 214 10.33 -6.89 17.26
CA ASN A 214 10.86 -7.24 15.95
C ASN A 214 11.33 -8.69 15.89
N PHE A 215 12.13 -9.12 16.87
CA PHE A 215 12.58 -10.51 16.95
C PHE A 215 11.78 -11.28 18.02
N PRO A 216 11.32 -12.50 17.73
CA PRO A 216 11.48 -13.28 16.49
C PRO A 216 10.35 -13.07 15.46
N PHE A 217 9.37 -12.18 15.72
CA PHE A 217 8.10 -12.14 14.99
C PHE A 217 8.24 -11.59 13.57
N THR A 218 8.99 -10.49 13.39
CA THR A 218 9.14 -9.86 12.07
C THR A 218 9.75 -10.81 11.03
N PRO A 219 10.90 -11.47 11.25
CA PRO A 219 11.45 -12.41 10.28
C PRO A 219 10.55 -13.62 10.02
N LEU A 220 9.85 -14.14 11.05
CA LEU A 220 8.91 -15.25 10.88
C LEU A 220 7.70 -14.81 10.04
N THR A 221 7.10 -13.66 10.32
CA THR A 221 5.96 -13.14 9.56
C THR A 221 6.33 -12.91 8.11
N ILE A 222 7.46 -12.25 7.82
CA ILE A 222 7.92 -12.00 6.44
C ILE A 222 8.17 -13.31 5.69
N ALA A 223 8.72 -14.33 6.36
CA ALA A 223 8.95 -15.63 5.75
C ALA A 223 7.64 -16.40 5.42
N ILE A 224 6.57 -16.15 6.19
CA ILE A 224 5.27 -16.82 6.03
C ILE A 224 4.37 -16.07 5.01
N LEU A 225 4.51 -14.74 4.87
CA LEU A 225 3.66 -13.91 4.00
C LEU A 225 3.51 -14.46 2.58
N PRO A 226 4.57 -14.90 1.86
CA PRO A 226 4.43 -15.42 0.50
C PRO A 226 3.49 -16.63 0.42
N VAL A 227 3.45 -17.46 1.46
CA VAL A 227 2.59 -18.65 1.52
C VAL A 227 1.14 -18.27 1.84
N ILE A 228 0.93 -17.33 2.77
CA ILE A 228 -0.42 -16.89 3.20
C ILE A 228 -1.10 -16.06 2.10
N ALA A 229 -0.36 -15.11 1.54
CA ALA A 229 -0.90 -14.13 0.60
C ALA A 229 -0.79 -14.59 -0.86
N ASP A 230 -0.13 -15.70 -1.13
CA ASP A 230 0.22 -16.11 -2.50
C ASP A 230 0.82 -14.90 -3.28
N ALA A 231 1.72 -14.18 -2.62
CA ALA A 231 2.34 -12.96 -3.14
C ALA A 231 3.67 -12.70 -2.42
N ASN A 232 4.71 -12.40 -3.16
CA ASN A 232 6.03 -12.11 -2.61
C ASN A 232 6.18 -10.60 -2.36
N PRO A 233 6.37 -10.14 -1.11
CA PRO A 233 6.57 -8.72 -0.82
C PRO A 233 7.70 -8.05 -1.61
N ALA A 234 8.69 -8.81 -2.06
CA ALA A 234 9.80 -8.30 -2.87
C ALA A 234 9.38 -7.82 -4.27
N GLU A 235 8.17 -8.18 -4.73
CA GLU A 235 7.61 -7.72 -5.99
C GLU A 235 7.02 -6.31 -5.88
N ALA A 236 6.73 -5.83 -4.66
CA ALA A 236 6.29 -4.46 -4.41
C ALA A 236 7.51 -3.57 -4.05
N SER A 237 8.27 -3.18 -5.07
CA SER A 237 9.49 -2.36 -4.93
C SER A 237 9.40 -1.08 -5.77
N PRO A 238 8.67 -0.04 -5.30
CA PRO A 238 8.57 1.25 -5.97
C PRO A 238 9.92 1.88 -6.32
N ILE A 239 10.95 1.73 -5.48
CA ILE A 239 12.29 2.27 -5.76
C ILE A 239 12.93 1.68 -7.04
N LYS A 240 12.58 0.44 -7.39
CA LYS A 240 12.98 -0.16 -8.67
C LYS A 240 12.05 0.26 -9.81
N ALA A 241 10.76 0.41 -9.50
CA ALA A 241 9.76 0.80 -10.48
C ALA A 241 9.99 2.22 -11.04
N VAL A 242 10.43 3.18 -10.22
CA VAL A 242 10.64 4.57 -10.66
C VAL A 242 11.70 4.69 -11.76
N GLU A 243 12.67 3.79 -11.83
CA GLU A 243 13.66 3.74 -12.92
C GLU A 243 13.01 3.50 -14.31
N HIS A 244 11.89 2.78 -14.35
CA HIS A 244 11.12 2.52 -15.56
C HIS A 244 10.05 3.59 -15.84
N ILE A 245 9.80 4.49 -14.89
CA ILE A 245 8.91 5.64 -15.09
C ILE A 245 9.67 6.79 -15.75
N TYR A 246 10.94 7.01 -15.39
CA TYR A 246 11.75 8.08 -15.97
C TYR A 246 11.73 8.02 -17.51
N PRO A 247 11.58 9.16 -18.24
CA PRO A 247 11.62 10.55 -17.74
C PRO A 247 10.24 11.15 -17.40
N ARG A 248 9.17 10.36 -17.24
CA ARG A 248 7.84 10.85 -16.87
C ARG A 248 7.86 11.41 -15.45
N PRO A 249 7.22 12.58 -15.22
CA PRO A 249 7.33 13.26 -13.94
C PRO A 249 6.57 12.58 -12.82
N ILE A 250 7.16 12.63 -11.61
CA ILE A 250 6.54 12.17 -10.38
C ILE A 250 6.56 13.29 -9.36
N LEU A 251 5.43 13.55 -8.70
CA LEU A 251 5.36 14.40 -7.51
C LEU A 251 5.23 13.53 -6.27
N PHE A 252 6.29 13.46 -5.49
CA PHE A 252 6.27 12.89 -4.15
C PHE A 252 5.84 13.95 -3.15
N ILE A 253 4.91 13.59 -2.26
CA ILE A 253 4.47 14.41 -1.13
C ILE A 253 4.67 13.59 0.13
N HIS A 254 5.35 14.13 1.14
CA HIS A 254 5.55 13.39 2.39
C HIS A 254 5.86 14.33 3.55
N SER A 255 5.29 14.03 4.71
CA SER A 255 5.52 14.81 5.92
C SER A 255 6.61 14.18 6.81
N THR A 256 7.44 15.03 7.41
CA THR A 256 8.37 14.59 8.45
C THR A 256 7.65 14.16 9.73
N GLY A 257 6.37 14.54 9.89
CA GLY A 257 5.49 14.11 10.99
C GLY A 257 4.83 12.74 10.78
N ASP A 258 5.06 12.09 9.64
CA ASP A 258 4.52 10.76 9.36
C ASP A 258 5.18 9.71 10.28
N THR A 259 4.36 9.13 11.19
CA THR A 259 4.80 8.11 12.15
C THR A 259 4.60 6.68 11.66
N LYS A 260 3.99 6.50 10.48
CA LYS A 260 3.72 5.18 9.89
C LYS A 260 4.74 4.81 8.82
N ILE A 261 4.97 5.71 7.87
CA ILE A 261 5.97 5.54 6.82
C ILE A 261 6.94 6.71 6.91
N PRO A 262 8.23 6.47 7.13
CA PRO A 262 9.22 7.54 7.19
C PRO A 262 9.29 8.33 5.87
N TYR A 263 9.32 9.66 5.94
CA TYR A 263 9.41 10.53 4.75
C TYR A 263 10.64 10.25 3.88
N THR A 264 11.67 9.66 4.48
CA THR A 264 12.88 9.23 3.77
C THR A 264 12.61 8.19 2.68
N GLU A 265 11.47 7.49 2.76
CA GLU A 265 11.03 6.56 1.71
C GLU A 265 10.74 7.29 0.39
N SER A 266 10.02 8.41 0.45
CA SER A 266 9.80 9.30 -0.72
C SER A 266 11.07 10.03 -1.12
N GLU A 267 11.83 10.53 -0.16
CA GLU A 267 13.03 11.33 -0.42
C GLU A 267 14.07 10.53 -1.22
N LYS A 268 14.28 9.26 -0.89
CA LYS A 268 15.23 8.41 -1.62
C LYS A 268 14.79 8.12 -3.05
N MET A 269 13.48 7.95 -3.30
CA MET A 269 12.96 7.78 -4.67
C MET A 269 13.06 9.08 -5.47
N ALA A 270 12.72 10.21 -4.88
CA ALA A 270 12.83 11.51 -5.56
C ALA A 270 14.26 11.87 -5.96
N LYS A 271 15.25 11.40 -5.20
CA LYS A 271 16.68 11.65 -5.47
C LYS A 271 17.25 10.83 -6.62
N THR A 272 16.56 9.80 -7.12
CA THR A 272 17.07 8.99 -8.25
C THR A 272 17.12 9.82 -9.55
N HIS A 273 16.10 10.66 -9.78
CA HIS A 273 15.99 11.50 -10.98
C HIS A 273 15.46 12.89 -10.62
N PRO A 274 16.28 13.76 -10.02
CA PRO A 274 15.84 15.06 -9.50
C PRO A 274 15.43 16.07 -10.58
N ASP A 275 15.70 15.79 -11.84
CA ASP A 275 15.28 16.53 -13.02
C ASP A 275 13.81 16.29 -13.40
N ALA A 276 13.26 15.12 -13.05
CA ALA A 276 11.88 14.74 -13.36
C ALA A 276 11.04 14.43 -12.10
N PHE A 277 11.67 14.06 -10.98
CA PHE A 277 11.01 13.67 -9.75
C PHE A 277 11.04 14.80 -8.73
N HIS A 278 9.86 15.34 -8.45
CA HIS A 278 9.69 16.45 -7.52
C HIS A 278 9.37 15.96 -6.13
N PHE A 279 9.92 16.59 -5.10
CA PHE A 279 9.64 16.25 -3.72
C PHE A 279 9.12 17.46 -2.93
N TRP A 280 7.87 17.37 -2.52
CA TRP A 280 7.30 18.32 -1.58
C TRP A 280 7.31 17.73 -0.17
N LYS A 281 8.34 18.08 0.60
CA LYS A 281 8.47 17.73 2.01
C LYS A 281 7.68 18.70 2.87
N THR A 282 6.76 18.17 3.68
CA THR A 282 5.98 18.90 4.69
C THR A 282 6.45 18.55 6.10
N ASP A 283 5.92 19.20 7.15
CA ASP A 283 6.45 19.06 8.51
C ASP A 283 5.40 18.78 9.60
N LYS A 284 4.10 18.96 9.33
CA LYS A 284 3.05 18.95 10.36
C LYS A 284 1.99 17.87 10.19
N ALA A 285 1.95 17.23 9.03
CA ALA A 285 0.93 16.23 8.74
C ALA A 285 1.36 14.86 9.29
N GLU A 286 0.44 14.16 9.88
CA GLU A 286 0.58 12.73 10.10
C GLU A 286 0.38 11.96 8.80
N HIS A 287 0.47 10.62 8.85
CA HIS A 287 0.35 9.75 7.68
C HIS A 287 -0.90 10.08 6.84
N VAL A 288 -0.70 10.41 5.57
CA VAL A 288 -1.71 10.81 4.57
C VAL A 288 -2.62 11.97 4.95
N GLN A 289 -2.19 12.84 5.89
CA GLN A 289 -2.94 14.02 6.32
C GLN A 289 -2.49 15.32 5.63
N ASN A 290 -1.60 15.25 4.65
CA ASN A 290 -1.08 16.41 3.94
C ASN A 290 -2.19 17.29 3.34
N TYR A 291 -3.21 16.68 2.69
CA TYR A 291 -4.36 17.39 2.15
C TYR A 291 -5.12 18.19 3.22
N HIS A 292 -5.34 17.62 4.39
CA HIS A 292 -6.10 18.28 5.46
C HIS A 292 -5.33 19.45 6.08
N VAL A 293 -4.04 19.27 6.31
CA VAL A 293 -3.18 20.26 6.97
C VAL A 293 -2.87 21.42 6.03
N TYR A 294 -2.60 21.14 4.73
CA TYR A 294 -2.14 22.13 3.75
C TYR A 294 -3.14 22.37 2.62
N LYS A 295 -4.43 22.18 2.85
CA LYS A 295 -5.49 22.06 1.84
C LYS A 295 -5.33 22.96 0.60
N LYS A 296 -5.21 24.28 0.80
CA LYS A 296 -5.09 25.23 -0.33
C LYS A 296 -3.80 25.04 -1.13
N GLU A 297 -2.69 24.87 -0.44
CA GLU A 297 -1.39 24.67 -1.06
C GLU A 297 -1.31 23.32 -1.74
N TYR A 298 -1.85 22.28 -1.11
CA TYR A 298 -1.92 20.92 -1.64
C TYR A 298 -2.65 20.89 -3.00
N VAL A 299 -3.87 21.43 -3.05
CA VAL A 299 -4.65 21.50 -4.28
C VAL A 299 -3.91 22.30 -5.36
N LYS A 300 -3.35 23.46 -5.01
CA LYS A 300 -2.60 24.30 -5.95
C LYS A 300 -1.39 23.54 -6.52
N ARG A 301 -0.57 22.90 -5.67
CA ARG A 301 0.65 22.19 -6.11
C ARG A 301 0.33 20.99 -6.97
N VAL A 302 -0.65 20.18 -6.56
CA VAL A 302 -1.05 18.98 -7.30
C VAL A 302 -1.63 19.35 -8.65
N LEU A 303 -2.55 20.32 -8.72
CA LEU A 303 -3.12 20.78 -9.98
C LEU A 303 -2.07 21.39 -10.90
N SER A 304 -1.18 22.24 -10.37
CA SER A 304 -0.09 22.84 -11.17
C SER A 304 0.85 21.76 -11.72
N PHE A 305 1.20 20.76 -10.92
CA PHE A 305 2.03 19.64 -11.37
C PHE A 305 1.34 18.83 -12.48
N ILE A 306 0.06 18.47 -12.31
CA ILE A 306 -0.70 17.73 -13.34
C ILE A 306 -0.75 18.55 -14.64
N GLU A 307 -1.08 19.82 -14.57
CA GLU A 307 -1.19 20.69 -15.75
C GLU A 307 0.13 20.83 -16.51
N GLN A 308 1.26 20.87 -15.80
CA GLN A 308 2.60 20.94 -16.42
C GLN A 308 3.06 19.60 -17.01
N SER A 309 2.42 18.49 -16.61
CA SER A 309 2.77 17.13 -17.03
C SER A 309 2.00 16.64 -18.26
N LEU A 310 0.99 17.38 -18.70
CA LEU A 310 0.13 17.08 -19.86
C LEU A 310 0.58 17.83 -21.11
#